data_b45e2f153c887da8856338e0b3ac3d2e
#
_entry.id   b45e2f153c887da8856338e0b3ac3d2e
#
_cell.length_a   1.000
_cell.length_b   1.000
_cell.length_c   1.000
_cell.angle_alpha   90.00
_cell.angle_beta   90.00
_cell.angle_gamma   90.00
#
_symmetry.space_group_name_H-M   'P 1'
#
loop_
_entity.id
_entity.type
_entity.pdbx_description
1 polymer ?
#
loop_
_entity_poly.entity_id
_entity_poly.type
_entity_poly.pdbx_seq_one_letter_code
_entity_poly.pdbx_strand_id
1 'polypeptide(L)'
;MDIGYAIFSSEVLDLIPDGNPNFERTVYPILVKGHQLAAYKTDHRYYSVSSHERLDLTKDFLEPRRAVLLDRDGVINVRPPRAHYVRSWEEFEWLPQSIDAIKLLNDHGYIVALISNQSGIGQGLMTEEDLHEIHNLMQADLNKVGAKIDAIFYCPHGWDDGCLCRKPLPGMLYQAQRMFNLDLSKTWFIGDDERDSEAGKAAGCLTELVSETKSLINVVSDLLGL
;
A
#
# COMPACT_ATOMS: atom_id res chain seq x y z
N MET A 1 2.68 10.31 22.64
CA MET A 1 3.28 9.25 23.49
C MET A 1 4.67 9.01 22.98
N ASP A 2 5.65 8.97 23.84
CA ASP A 2 7.01 8.52 23.50
C ASP A 2 7.00 6.99 23.45
N ILE A 3 7.59 6.41 22.40
CA ILE A 3 7.65 4.95 22.21
C ILE A 3 8.93 4.32 22.78
N GLY A 4 9.75 5.14 23.48
CA GLY A 4 10.86 4.66 24.31
C GLY A 4 12.17 4.43 23.58
N TYR A 5 12.38 4.95 22.36
CA TYR A 5 13.72 5.01 21.74
C TYR A 5 13.92 6.29 20.94
N ALA A 6 15.14 6.75 20.89
CA ALA A 6 15.57 7.92 20.17
C ALA A 6 16.98 7.73 19.59
N ILE A 7 17.33 8.50 18.56
CA ILE A 7 18.67 8.56 17.99
C ILE A 7 19.29 9.89 18.39
N PHE A 8 20.45 9.84 19.01
CA PHE A 8 21.19 11.00 19.47
C PHE A 8 22.61 11.02 18.88
N SER A 9 23.20 12.23 18.81
CA SER A 9 24.65 12.36 18.64
C SER A 9 25.35 11.96 19.94
N SER A 10 26.63 11.56 19.85
CA SER A 10 27.43 11.17 21.02
C SER A 10 27.58 12.29 22.07
N GLU A 11 27.49 13.54 21.65
CA GLU A 11 27.58 14.72 22.53
C GLU A 11 26.46 14.77 23.58
N VAL A 12 25.33 14.11 23.33
CA VAL A 12 24.23 14.01 24.30
C VAL A 12 24.63 13.22 25.55
N LEU A 13 25.65 12.35 25.43
CA LEU A 13 26.17 11.61 26.58
C LEU A 13 26.79 12.52 27.64
N ASP A 14 27.35 13.67 27.22
CA ASP A 14 27.95 14.67 28.13
C ASP A 14 26.90 15.41 28.95
N LEU A 15 25.62 15.32 28.57
CA LEU A 15 24.50 15.91 29.31
C LEU A 15 23.93 14.99 30.39
N ILE A 16 24.42 13.74 30.48
CA ILE A 16 23.92 12.78 31.48
C ILE A 16 24.61 13.05 32.82
N PRO A 17 23.85 13.40 33.87
CA PRO A 17 24.45 13.59 35.19
C PRO A 17 25.02 12.30 35.78
N ASP A 18 25.94 12.43 36.73
CA ASP A 18 26.48 11.28 37.47
C ASP A 18 25.35 10.51 38.21
N GLY A 19 25.54 9.21 38.34
CA GLY A 19 24.60 8.30 38.98
C GLY A 19 23.78 7.51 37.94
N ASN A 20 22.56 7.16 38.27
CA ASN A 20 21.63 6.46 37.37
C ASN A 20 20.34 7.29 37.21
N PRO A 21 20.41 8.48 36.58
CA PRO A 21 19.27 9.37 36.43
C PRO A 21 18.30 8.84 35.38
N ASN A 22 17.01 9.19 35.51
CA ASN A 22 16.04 8.98 34.46
C ASN A 22 16.34 9.93 33.28
N PHE A 23 16.78 9.39 32.17
CA PHE A 23 17.19 10.14 30.98
C PHE A 23 16.12 11.10 30.46
N GLU A 24 14.87 10.67 30.42
CA GLU A 24 13.75 11.51 29.95
C GLU A 24 13.51 12.74 30.85
N ARG A 25 13.73 12.60 32.15
CA ARG A 25 13.53 13.68 33.12
C ARG A 25 14.72 14.64 33.22
N THR A 26 15.90 14.19 32.86
CA THR A 26 17.14 14.97 33.00
C THR A 26 17.61 15.55 31.68
N VAL A 27 17.72 14.75 30.64
CA VAL A 27 18.32 15.15 29.35
C VAL A 27 17.31 15.79 28.41
N TYR A 28 16.11 15.22 28.25
CA TYR A 28 15.11 15.79 27.33
C TYR A 28 14.77 17.25 27.59
N PRO A 29 14.59 17.71 28.86
CA PRO A 29 14.32 19.14 29.11
C PRO A 29 15.46 20.06 28.64
N ILE A 30 16.69 19.62 28.74
CA ILE A 30 17.87 20.39 28.26
C ILE A 30 17.82 20.50 26.73
N LEU A 31 17.61 19.38 26.04
CA LEU A 31 17.54 19.35 24.57
C LEU A 31 16.34 20.15 24.02
N VAL A 32 15.19 20.07 24.69
CA VAL A 32 13.98 20.84 24.32
C VAL A 32 14.24 22.33 24.50
N LYS A 33 14.82 22.77 25.62
CA LYS A 33 15.15 24.17 25.87
C LYS A 33 16.19 24.70 24.86
N GLY A 34 17.10 23.84 24.42
CA GLY A 34 18.11 24.16 23.40
C GLY A 34 17.61 24.04 21.96
N HIS A 35 16.33 23.70 21.72
CA HIS A 35 15.78 23.40 20.39
C HIS A 35 16.55 22.31 19.61
N GLN A 36 17.11 21.33 20.35
CA GLN A 36 17.95 20.25 19.81
C GLN A 36 17.21 18.90 19.75
N LEU A 37 15.92 18.86 20.05
CA LEU A 37 15.10 17.65 20.00
C LEU A 37 14.06 17.78 18.91
N ALA A 38 14.11 16.89 17.92
CA ALA A 38 13.08 16.73 16.90
C ALA A 38 12.21 15.50 17.22
N ALA A 39 10.92 15.58 16.93
CA ALA A 39 10.02 14.46 17.08
C ALA A 39 9.52 13.98 15.70
N TYR A 40 9.69 12.72 15.42
CA TYR A 40 9.02 12.07 14.30
C TYR A 40 7.62 11.65 14.74
N LYS A 41 6.59 12.29 14.17
CA LYS A 41 5.21 11.92 14.44
C LYS A 41 4.76 10.82 13.47
N THR A 42 4.17 9.77 14.01
CA THR A 42 3.58 8.69 13.24
C THR A 42 2.24 8.29 13.87
N ASP A 43 1.29 7.91 13.06
CA ASP A 43 0.01 7.31 13.42
C ASP A 43 0.09 5.77 13.44
N HIS A 44 1.24 5.22 13.05
CA HIS A 44 1.49 3.79 13.14
C HIS A 44 1.34 3.29 14.58
N ARG A 45 0.51 2.27 14.78
CA ARG A 45 0.24 1.74 16.12
C ARG A 45 1.50 1.13 16.72
N TYR A 46 1.78 1.50 17.97
CA TYR A 46 2.84 0.88 18.75
C TYR A 46 2.38 -0.45 19.36
N TYR A 47 3.16 -1.50 19.15
CA TYR A 47 2.95 -2.82 19.70
C TYR A 47 4.03 -3.16 20.72
N SER A 48 3.65 -3.79 21.83
CA SER A 48 4.59 -4.22 22.87
C SER A 48 4.13 -5.49 23.54
N VAL A 49 5.06 -6.24 24.10
CA VAL A 49 4.81 -7.47 24.86
C VAL A 49 5.06 -7.19 26.33
N SER A 50 4.18 -6.42 26.97
CA SER A 50 4.30 -6.05 28.39
C SER A 50 3.14 -6.54 29.28
N SER A 51 2.08 -7.10 28.69
CA SER A 51 0.95 -7.75 29.36
C SER A 51 0.36 -8.82 28.46
N HIS A 52 -0.47 -9.71 29.00
CA HIS A 52 -1.16 -10.74 28.21
C HIS A 52 -2.07 -10.13 27.14
N GLU A 53 -2.82 -9.07 27.44
CA GLU A 53 -3.64 -8.36 26.46
C GLU A 53 -2.82 -7.79 25.31
N ARG A 54 -1.64 -7.20 25.63
CA ARG A 54 -0.76 -6.66 24.60
C ARG A 54 -0.07 -7.74 23.78
N LEU A 55 0.19 -8.92 24.39
CA LEU A 55 0.75 -10.07 23.68
C LEU A 55 -0.21 -10.51 22.57
N ASP A 56 -1.51 -10.63 22.86
CA ASP A 56 -2.49 -11.07 21.85
C ASP A 56 -2.60 -10.06 20.70
N LEU A 57 -2.66 -8.76 21.01
CA LEU A 57 -2.62 -7.72 19.97
C LEU A 57 -1.33 -7.75 19.13
N THR A 58 -0.20 -8.12 19.76
CA THR A 58 1.09 -8.23 19.05
C THR A 58 1.13 -9.49 18.19
N LYS A 59 0.55 -10.60 18.63
CA LYS A 59 0.39 -11.82 17.82
C LYS A 59 -0.45 -11.54 16.58
N ASP A 60 -1.62 -10.91 16.74
CA ASP A 60 -2.50 -10.54 15.62
C ASP A 60 -1.78 -9.64 14.61
N PHE A 61 -0.96 -8.71 15.11
CA PHE A 61 -0.15 -7.83 14.26
C PHE A 61 0.95 -8.59 13.51
N LEU A 62 1.58 -9.57 14.15
CA LEU A 62 2.66 -10.37 13.58
C LEU A 62 2.16 -11.54 12.74
N GLU A 63 0.85 -11.83 12.74
CA GLU A 63 0.28 -12.89 11.93
C GLU A 63 0.50 -12.62 10.45
N PRO A 64 1.09 -13.56 9.69
CA PRO A 64 1.35 -13.37 8.28
C PRO A 64 0.05 -13.17 7.50
N ARG A 65 -0.10 -12.01 6.84
CA ARG A 65 -1.23 -11.72 5.96
C ARG A 65 -0.82 -11.95 4.52
N ARG A 66 -1.58 -12.76 3.81
CA ARG A 66 -1.39 -12.98 2.38
C ARG A 66 -2.11 -11.89 1.60
N ALA A 67 -1.43 -11.26 0.66
CA ALA A 67 -2.00 -10.22 -0.18
C ALA A 67 -1.54 -10.34 -1.63
N VAL A 68 -2.41 -9.91 -2.53
CA VAL A 68 -2.10 -9.66 -3.92
C VAL A 68 -2.48 -8.22 -4.23
N LEU A 69 -1.51 -7.47 -4.73
CA LEU A 69 -1.70 -6.10 -5.20
C LEU A 69 -1.87 -6.16 -6.72
N LEU A 70 -2.85 -5.43 -7.26
CA LEU A 70 -3.18 -5.43 -8.68
C LEU A 70 -3.12 -4.02 -9.24
N ASP A 71 -2.59 -3.82 -10.44
CA ASP A 71 -2.94 -2.62 -11.19
C ASP A 71 -4.40 -2.69 -11.63
N ARG A 72 -4.97 -1.58 -12.01
CA ARG A 72 -6.36 -1.48 -12.46
C ARG A 72 -6.44 -1.63 -13.98
N ASP A 73 -5.93 -0.65 -14.71
CA ASP A 73 -6.09 -0.51 -16.16
C ASP A 73 -5.14 -1.46 -16.91
N GLY A 74 -5.68 -2.44 -17.62
CA GLY A 74 -4.93 -3.49 -18.29
C GLY A 74 -4.78 -4.78 -17.47
N VAL A 75 -5.21 -4.79 -16.20
CA VAL A 75 -5.19 -5.98 -15.33
C VAL A 75 -6.59 -6.45 -14.99
N ILE A 76 -7.44 -5.54 -14.48
CA ILE A 76 -8.82 -5.89 -14.13
C ILE A 76 -9.84 -5.31 -15.11
N ASN A 77 -9.54 -4.19 -15.74
CA ASN A 77 -10.36 -3.59 -16.80
C ASN A 77 -9.53 -3.32 -18.06
N VAL A 78 -10.24 -3.13 -19.18
CA VAL A 78 -9.61 -2.80 -20.45
C VAL A 78 -8.77 -1.53 -20.31
N ARG A 79 -7.52 -1.63 -20.75
CA ARG A 79 -6.60 -0.49 -20.73
C ARG A 79 -7.02 0.55 -21.76
N PRO A 80 -7.25 1.81 -21.36
CA PRO A 80 -7.52 2.87 -22.32
C PRO A 80 -6.30 3.13 -23.21
N PRO A 81 -6.47 3.67 -24.42
CA PRO A 81 -5.37 4.06 -25.29
C PRO A 81 -4.41 5.03 -24.57
N ARG A 82 -3.16 5.10 -25.04
CA ARG A 82 -2.16 5.97 -24.46
C ARG A 82 -2.65 7.42 -24.36
N ALA A 83 -2.45 8.05 -23.21
CA ALA A 83 -2.90 9.40 -22.85
C ALA A 83 -4.44 9.56 -22.77
N HIS A 84 -5.19 8.45 -22.71
CA HIS A 84 -6.60 8.42 -22.37
C HIS A 84 -6.77 7.79 -20.99
N TYR A 85 -7.93 8.03 -20.39
CA TYR A 85 -8.26 7.60 -19.03
C TYR A 85 -9.70 7.08 -19.01
N VAL A 86 -9.99 6.13 -18.13
CA VAL A 86 -11.35 5.74 -17.79
C VAL A 86 -11.90 6.83 -16.87
N ARG A 87 -12.79 7.70 -17.39
CA ARG A 87 -13.27 8.90 -16.73
C ARG A 87 -14.68 8.78 -16.16
N SER A 88 -15.39 7.75 -16.59
CA SER A 88 -16.74 7.42 -16.11
C SER A 88 -16.95 5.92 -16.10
N TRP A 89 -18.06 5.48 -15.45
CA TRP A 89 -18.41 4.07 -15.43
C TRP A 89 -18.73 3.50 -16.82
N GLU A 90 -19.29 4.29 -17.71
CA GLU A 90 -19.59 3.90 -19.10
C GLU A 90 -18.32 3.59 -19.91
N GLU A 91 -17.18 4.16 -19.53
CA GLU A 91 -15.87 3.90 -20.14
C GLU A 91 -15.13 2.72 -19.46
N PHE A 92 -15.66 2.20 -18.33
CA PHE A 92 -15.06 1.08 -17.62
C PHE A 92 -15.59 -0.24 -18.19
N GLU A 93 -14.69 -1.09 -18.64
CA GLU A 93 -15.00 -2.41 -19.17
C GLU A 93 -14.13 -3.46 -18.47
N TRP A 94 -14.77 -4.44 -17.79
CA TRP A 94 -14.07 -5.54 -17.16
C TRP A 94 -13.30 -6.38 -18.21
N LEU A 95 -12.06 -6.74 -17.90
CA LEU A 95 -11.36 -7.78 -18.65
C LEU A 95 -12.00 -9.15 -18.38
N PRO A 96 -11.99 -10.05 -19.37
CA PRO A 96 -12.53 -11.40 -19.22
C PRO A 96 -11.93 -12.09 -17.99
N GLN A 97 -12.80 -12.68 -17.16
CA GLN A 97 -12.43 -13.47 -15.97
C GLN A 97 -11.68 -12.69 -14.87
N SER A 98 -11.57 -11.35 -14.95
CA SER A 98 -10.92 -10.58 -13.89
C SER A 98 -11.71 -10.61 -12.57
N ILE A 99 -13.03 -10.59 -12.64
CA ILE A 99 -13.93 -10.77 -11.47
C ILE A 99 -13.72 -12.15 -10.85
N ASP A 100 -13.62 -13.20 -11.67
CA ASP A 100 -13.40 -14.58 -11.21
C ASP A 100 -12.03 -14.71 -10.52
N ALA A 101 -11.00 -14.06 -11.07
CA ALA A 101 -9.66 -14.04 -10.47
C ALA A 101 -9.66 -13.35 -9.10
N ILE A 102 -10.32 -12.21 -8.96
CA ILE A 102 -10.47 -11.50 -7.69
C ILE A 102 -11.21 -12.38 -6.68
N LYS A 103 -12.32 -12.98 -7.11
CA LYS A 103 -13.09 -13.89 -6.26
C LYS A 103 -12.25 -15.08 -5.81
N LEU A 104 -11.50 -15.69 -6.70
CA LEU A 104 -10.64 -16.83 -6.40
C LEU A 104 -9.59 -16.48 -5.34
N LEU A 105 -8.98 -15.30 -5.42
CA LEU A 105 -8.08 -14.78 -4.38
C LEU A 105 -8.79 -14.60 -3.04
N ASN A 106 -9.97 -13.99 -3.04
CA ASN A 106 -10.75 -13.79 -1.82
C ASN A 106 -11.15 -15.12 -1.16
N ASP A 107 -11.59 -16.10 -1.96
CA ASP A 107 -11.97 -17.44 -1.48
C ASP A 107 -10.78 -18.19 -0.84
N HIS A 108 -9.55 -17.87 -1.25
CA HIS A 108 -8.32 -18.39 -0.66
C HIS A 108 -7.74 -17.50 0.48
N GLY A 109 -8.52 -16.51 0.94
CA GLY A 109 -8.18 -15.66 2.08
C GLY A 109 -7.07 -14.63 1.79
N TYR A 110 -6.87 -14.27 0.52
CA TYR A 110 -5.96 -13.16 0.18
C TYR A 110 -6.65 -11.81 0.33
N ILE A 111 -5.92 -10.85 0.88
CA ILE A 111 -6.24 -9.43 0.75
C ILE A 111 -5.97 -9.03 -0.70
N VAL A 112 -6.93 -8.37 -1.33
CA VAL A 112 -6.79 -7.84 -2.69
C VAL A 112 -6.86 -6.33 -2.63
N ALA A 113 -5.82 -5.64 -3.11
CA ALA A 113 -5.81 -4.18 -3.19
C ALA A 113 -5.34 -3.68 -4.55
N LEU A 114 -5.89 -2.53 -4.98
CA LEU A 114 -5.48 -1.89 -6.23
C LEU A 114 -4.36 -0.87 -6.00
N ILE A 115 -3.44 -0.79 -6.97
CA ILE A 115 -2.31 0.14 -7.02
C ILE A 115 -2.32 0.82 -8.39
N SER A 116 -2.94 1.98 -8.54
CA SER A 116 -3.22 2.57 -9.85
C SER A 116 -2.70 4.00 -10.03
N ASN A 117 -2.13 4.29 -11.21
CA ASN A 117 -1.76 5.63 -11.62
C ASN A 117 -2.94 6.32 -12.30
N GLN A 118 -3.52 7.35 -11.68
CA GLN A 118 -4.70 8.08 -12.16
C GLN A 118 -4.38 9.54 -12.51
N SER A 119 -3.39 9.75 -13.39
CA SER A 119 -2.91 11.08 -13.73
C SER A 119 -3.91 11.95 -14.52
N GLY A 120 -5.03 11.40 -14.96
CA GLY A 120 -6.13 12.17 -15.52
C GLY A 120 -6.66 13.23 -14.56
N ILE A 121 -6.57 12.98 -13.25
CA ILE A 121 -6.95 13.93 -12.19
C ILE A 121 -6.00 15.12 -12.19
N GLY A 122 -4.69 14.88 -12.08
CA GLY A 122 -3.68 15.95 -12.08
C GLY A 122 -3.62 16.74 -13.40
N GLN A 123 -4.13 16.18 -14.49
CA GLN A 123 -4.26 16.86 -15.77
C GLN A 123 -5.62 17.58 -15.94
N GLY A 124 -6.52 17.51 -14.96
CA GLY A 124 -7.85 18.14 -15.03
C GLY A 124 -8.81 17.50 -16.03
N LEU A 125 -8.57 16.23 -16.42
CA LEU A 125 -9.41 15.49 -17.36
C LEU A 125 -10.55 14.72 -16.68
N MET A 126 -10.43 14.53 -15.37
CA MET A 126 -11.44 13.94 -14.48
C MET A 126 -11.21 14.43 -13.05
N THR A 127 -12.20 14.30 -12.20
CA THR A 127 -12.12 14.64 -10.78
C THR A 127 -11.86 13.40 -9.91
N GLU A 128 -11.55 13.60 -8.63
CA GLU A 128 -11.48 12.48 -7.66
C GLU A 128 -12.87 11.89 -7.42
N GLU A 129 -13.93 12.69 -7.50
CA GLU A 129 -15.31 12.26 -7.39
C GLU A 129 -15.69 11.27 -8.51
N ASP A 130 -15.31 11.58 -9.77
CA ASP A 130 -15.51 10.69 -10.91
C ASP A 130 -14.79 9.34 -10.67
N LEU A 131 -13.55 9.39 -10.20
CA LEU A 131 -12.80 8.17 -9.88
C LEU A 131 -13.44 7.36 -8.75
N HIS A 132 -13.93 8.02 -7.71
CA HIS A 132 -14.62 7.36 -6.60
C HIS A 132 -15.93 6.71 -7.06
N GLU A 133 -16.68 7.34 -7.97
CA GLU A 133 -17.89 6.75 -8.53
C GLU A 133 -17.57 5.45 -9.30
N ILE A 134 -16.54 5.47 -10.18
CA ILE A 134 -16.08 4.27 -10.87
C ILE A 134 -15.71 3.16 -9.87
N HIS A 135 -14.94 3.49 -8.82
CA HIS A 135 -14.55 2.52 -7.81
C HIS A 135 -15.72 1.95 -7.00
N ASN A 136 -16.74 2.77 -6.70
CA ASN A 136 -17.95 2.34 -6.00
C ASN A 136 -18.77 1.35 -6.86
N LEU A 137 -18.94 1.65 -8.15
CA LEU A 137 -19.67 0.79 -9.07
C LEU A 137 -18.92 -0.51 -9.35
N MET A 138 -17.59 -0.43 -9.51
CA MET A 138 -16.73 -1.60 -9.59
C MET A 138 -16.88 -2.52 -8.36
N GLN A 139 -16.86 -1.95 -7.14
CA GLN A 139 -17.06 -2.71 -5.92
C GLN A 139 -18.49 -3.29 -5.83
N ALA A 140 -19.50 -2.57 -6.32
CA ALA A 140 -20.86 -3.08 -6.36
C ALA A 140 -20.99 -4.30 -7.29
N ASP A 141 -20.29 -4.31 -8.43
CA ASP A 141 -20.28 -5.48 -9.33
C ASP A 141 -19.58 -6.68 -8.68
N LEU A 142 -18.44 -6.47 -8.04
CA LEU A 142 -17.74 -7.53 -7.32
C LEU A 142 -18.61 -8.12 -6.19
N ASN A 143 -19.32 -7.29 -5.45
CA ASN A 143 -20.19 -7.72 -4.36
C ASN A 143 -21.32 -8.64 -4.84
N LYS A 144 -21.81 -8.49 -6.08
CA LYS A 144 -22.85 -9.37 -6.66
C LYS A 144 -22.44 -10.84 -6.71
N VAL A 145 -21.13 -11.09 -6.82
CA VAL A 145 -20.59 -12.44 -6.87
C VAL A 145 -19.87 -12.85 -5.55
N GLY A 146 -19.95 -12.01 -4.52
CA GLY A 146 -19.27 -12.24 -3.26
C GLY A 146 -17.76 -12.03 -3.31
N ALA A 147 -17.28 -11.24 -4.27
CA ALA A 147 -15.90 -10.79 -4.37
C ALA A 147 -15.76 -9.36 -3.83
N LYS A 148 -14.53 -8.95 -3.52
CA LYS A 148 -14.23 -7.59 -3.05
C LYS A 148 -12.78 -7.18 -3.33
N ILE A 149 -12.57 -5.89 -3.39
CA ILE A 149 -11.28 -5.25 -3.25
C ILE A 149 -11.22 -4.63 -1.85
N ASP A 150 -10.21 -4.97 -1.06
CA ASP A 150 -10.09 -4.55 0.34
C ASP A 150 -9.63 -3.09 0.49
N ALA A 151 -8.85 -2.58 -0.45
CA ALA A 151 -8.46 -1.16 -0.53
C ALA A 151 -8.03 -0.77 -1.95
N ILE A 152 -8.10 0.53 -2.22
CA ILE A 152 -7.66 1.10 -3.49
C ILE A 152 -6.69 2.25 -3.19
N PHE A 153 -5.46 2.12 -3.67
CA PHE A 153 -4.43 3.16 -3.62
C PHE A 153 -4.24 3.70 -5.03
N TYR A 154 -4.36 5.01 -5.17
CA TYR A 154 -4.16 5.65 -6.47
C TYR A 154 -3.26 6.88 -6.36
N CYS A 155 -2.57 7.18 -7.45
CA CYS A 155 -1.79 8.39 -7.59
C CYS A 155 -2.54 9.37 -8.50
N PRO A 156 -3.05 10.48 -7.97
CA PRO A 156 -3.78 11.48 -8.77
C PRO A 156 -2.85 12.44 -9.52
N HIS A 157 -1.56 12.43 -9.24
CA HIS A 157 -0.59 13.41 -9.72
C HIS A 157 -0.31 13.28 -11.21
N GLY A 158 -0.04 14.41 -11.85
CA GLY A 158 0.47 14.50 -13.21
C GLY A 158 1.87 13.88 -13.37
N TRP A 159 2.37 13.87 -14.59
CA TRP A 159 3.64 13.18 -14.90
C TRP A 159 4.86 13.89 -14.31
N ASP A 160 4.80 15.22 -14.18
CA ASP A 160 5.92 16.08 -13.77
C ASP A 160 5.79 16.61 -12.33
N ASP A 161 4.80 16.15 -11.55
CA ASP A 161 4.54 16.66 -10.20
C ASP A 161 5.56 16.21 -9.14
N GLY A 162 6.50 15.33 -9.48
CA GLY A 162 7.58 14.88 -8.60
C GLY A 162 7.11 14.14 -7.35
N CYS A 163 5.92 13.53 -7.35
CA CYS A 163 5.36 12.81 -6.22
C CYS A 163 6.08 11.46 -5.97
N LEU A 164 5.99 10.96 -4.74
CA LEU A 164 6.59 9.66 -4.36
C LEU A 164 5.65 8.46 -4.54
N CYS A 165 4.37 8.70 -4.91
CA CYS A 165 3.37 7.63 -5.02
C CYS A 165 3.27 7.03 -6.42
N ARG A 166 3.57 7.81 -7.48
CA ARG A 166 3.38 7.39 -8.86
C ARG A 166 4.34 6.25 -9.26
N LYS A 167 3.81 5.14 -9.78
CA LYS A 167 4.62 4.07 -10.40
C LYS A 167 5.44 4.65 -11.58
N PRO A 168 6.78 4.37 -11.66
CA PRO A 168 7.46 3.24 -11.07
C PRO A 168 7.96 3.42 -9.62
N LEU A 169 7.64 4.50 -8.92
CA LEU A 169 7.98 4.64 -7.51
C LEU A 169 7.07 3.78 -6.62
N PRO A 170 7.60 3.20 -5.52
CA PRO A 170 6.90 2.20 -4.71
C PRO A 170 5.95 2.79 -3.65
N GLY A 171 5.68 4.10 -3.65
CA GLY A 171 5.00 4.77 -2.56
C GLY A 171 3.62 4.21 -2.23
N MET A 172 2.80 3.84 -3.23
CA MET A 172 1.49 3.23 -3.00
C MET A 172 1.59 1.81 -2.42
N LEU A 173 2.63 1.03 -2.81
CA LEU A 173 2.87 -0.30 -2.23
C LEU A 173 3.24 -0.19 -0.74
N TYR A 174 4.00 0.84 -0.36
CA TYR A 174 4.27 1.13 1.06
C TYR A 174 3.02 1.59 1.83
N GLN A 175 2.07 2.28 1.18
CA GLN A 175 0.77 2.59 1.79
C GLN A 175 -0.02 1.31 2.06
N ALA A 176 -0.08 0.38 1.09
CA ALA A 176 -0.71 -0.93 1.27
C ALA A 176 -0.02 -1.74 2.39
N GLN A 177 1.32 -1.74 2.42
CA GLN A 177 2.09 -2.37 3.50
C GLN A 177 1.67 -1.86 4.87
N ARG A 178 1.59 -0.54 5.05
CA ARG A 178 1.22 0.07 6.34
C ARG A 178 -0.21 -0.27 6.73
N MET A 179 -1.15 -0.21 5.78
CA MET A 179 -2.56 -0.46 6.05
C MET A 179 -2.81 -1.89 6.51
N PHE A 180 -2.20 -2.86 5.84
CA PHE A 180 -2.47 -4.28 6.05
C PHE A 180 -1.36 -5.02 6.79
N ASN A 181 -0.27 -4.33 7.16
CA ASN A 181 0.93 -4.92 7.77
C ASN A 181 1.49 -6.09 6.93
N LEU A 182 1.76 -5.83 5.65
CA LEU A 182 2.21 -6.84 4.71
C LEU A 182 3.71 -7.11 4.81
N ASP A 183 4.09 -8.37 4.64
CA ASP A 183 5.44 -8.77 4.25
C ASP A 183 5.57 -8.64 2.72
N LEU A 184 6.11 -7.52 2.23
CA LEU A 184 6.21 -7.26 0.80
C LEU A 184 7.03 -8.33 0.06
N SER A 185 8.00 -8.97 0.72
CA SER A 185 8.79 -10.05 0.11
C SER A 185 7.98 -11.32 -0.21
N LYS A 186 6.76 -11.42 0.34
CA LYS A 186 5.79 -12.49 0.10
C LYS A 186 4.50 -12.01 -0.57
N THR A 187 4.45 -10.74 -0.92
CA THR A 187 3.30 -10.10 -1.55
C THR A 187 3.53 -10.02 -3.06
N TRP A 188 2.56 -10.48 -3.84
CA TRP A 188 2.59 -10.33 -5.29
C TRP A 188 2.05 -8.96 -5.70
N PHE A 189 2.73 -8.32 -6.64
CA PHE A 189 2.19 -7.19 -7.39
C PHE A 189 2.06 -7.58 -8.86
N ILE A 190 0.83 -7.60 -9.36
CA ILE A 190 0.48 -7.99 -10.72
C ILE A 190 0.09 -6.73 -11.50
N GLY A 191 0.78 -6.47 -12.59
CA GLY A 191 0.59 -5.33 -13.48
C GLY A 191 0.50 -5.72 -14.95
N ASP A 192 0.43 -4.74 -15.85
CA ASP A 192 0.47 -4.93 -17.30
C ASP A 192 1.60 -4.13 -17.98
N ASP A 193 2.36 -3.36 -17.20
CA ASP A 193 3.37 -2.42 -17.69
C ASP A 193 4.68 -2.58 -16.92
N GLU A 194 5.83 -2.30 -17.56
CA GLU A 194 7.14 -2.41 -16.92
C GLU A 194 7.24 -1.52 -15.66
N ARG A 195 6.55 -0.38 -15.63
CA ARG A 195 6.50 0.49 -14.43
C ARG A 195 5.90 -0.19 -13.20
N ASP A 196 5.03 -1.18 -13.40
CA ASP A 196 4.48 -1.98 -12.30
C ASP A 196 5.54 -2.92 -11.76
N SER A 197 6.24 -3.61 -12.67
CA SER A 197 7.36 -4.48 -12.33
C SER A 197 8.47 -3.71 -11.59
N GLU A 198 8.83 -2.51 -12.09
CA GLU A 198 9.82 -1.65 -11.44
C GLU A 198 9.37 -1.22 -10.03
N ALA A 199 8.13 -0.75 -9.88
CA ALA A 199 7.57 -0.35 -8.59
C ALA A 199 7.53 -1.53 -7.60
N GLY A 200 7.09 -2.71 -8.06
CA GLY A 200 7.06 -3.92 -7.25
C GLY A 200 8.45 -4.35 -6.79
N LYS A 201 9.42 -4.41 -7.70
CA LYS A 201 10.83 -4.73 -7.38
C LYS A 201 11.44 -3.71 -6.41
N ALA A 202 11.19 -2.41 -6.62
CA ALA A 202 11.65 -1.36 -5.72
C ALA A 202 11.06 -1.47 -4.31
N ALA A 203 9.83 -1.99 -4.19
CA ALA A 203 9.19 -2.27 -2.91
C ALA A 203 9.63 -3.60 -2.28
N GLY A 204 10.31 -4.47 -3.04
CA GLY A 204 10.67 -5.81 -2.61
C GLY A 204 9.57 -6.85 -2.78
N CYS A 205 8.54 -6.57 -3.61
CA CYS A 205 7.47 -7.50 -3.94
C CYS A 205 7.90 -8.57 -4.96
N LEU A 206 7.19 -9.68 -4.96
CA LEU A 206 7.13 -10.59 -6.10
C LEU A 206 6.32 -9.89 -7.21
N THR A 207 6.76 -9.98 -8.47
CA THR A 207 6.10 -9.28 -9.56
C THR A 207 5.76 -10.20 -10.71
N GLU A 208 4.59 -10.01 -11.32
CA GLU A 208 4.18 -10.70 -12.53
C GLU A 208 3.45 -9.71 -13.46
N LEU A 209 3.57 -9.90 -14.77
CA LEU A 209 2.86 -9.10 -15.75
C LEU A 209 1.83 -9.96 -16.48
N VAL A 210 0.60 -9.43 -16.57
CA VAL A 210 -0.41 -9.98 -17.45
C VAL A 210 -0.11 -9.59 -18.91
N SER A 211 -0.60 -10.39 -19.83
CA SER A 211 -0.44 -10.17 -21.28
C SER A 211 -1.63 -10.78 -22.04
N GLU A 212 -1.68 -10.60 -23.35
CA GLU A 212 -2.70 -11.24 -24.20
C GLU A 212 -2.71 -12.77 -24.08
N THR A 213 -1.57 -13.38 -23.76
CA THR A 213 -1.43 -14.83 -23.62
C THR A 213 -1.47 -15.32 -22.18
N LYS A 214 -1.37 -14.42 -21.19
CA LYS A 214 -1.39 -14.75 -19.76
C LYS A 214 -2.32 -13.77 -19.02
N SER A 215 -3.59 -14.14 -18.93
CA SER A 215 -4.62 -13.34 -18.27
C SER A 215 -4.44 -13.34 -16.74
N LEU A 216 -5.15 -12.43 -16.03
CA LEU A 216 -5.12 -12.36 -14.55
C LEU A 216 -5.52 -13.70 -13.93
N ILE A 217 -6.55 -14.38 -14.45
CA ILE A 217 -6.99 -15.67 -13.88
C ILE A 217 -5.90 -16.75 -14.03
N ASN A 218 -5.12 -16.74 -15.14
CA ASN A 218 -4.00 -17.66 -15.29
C ASN A 218 -2.90 -17.40 -14.28
N VAL A 219 -2.54 -16.11 -14.07
CA VAL A 219 -1.53 -15.72 -13.06
C VAL A 219 -1.99 -16.12 -11.65
N VAL A 220 -3.26 -15.88 -11.33
CA VAL A 220 -3.82 -16.24 -10.03
C VAL A 220 -3.87 -17.75 -9.82
N SER A 221 -4.25 -18.51 -10.84
CA SER A 221 -4.24 -19.98 -10.77
C SER A 221 -2.83 -20.54 -10.54
N ASP A 222 -1.84 -20.04 -11.30
CA ASP A 222 -0.43 -20.41 -11.10
C ASP A 222 0.04 -20.10 -9.66
N LEU A 223 -0.31 -18.91 -9.14
CA LEU A 223 0.04 -18.46 -7.79
C LEU A 223 -0.56 -19.38 -6.71
N LEU A 224 -1.76 -19.90 -6.96
CA LEU A 224 -2.47 -20.78 -6.02
C LEU A 224 -2.11 -22.26 -6.22
N GLY A 225 -1.39 -22.62 -7.29
CA GLY A 225 -1.02 -23.98 -7.63
C GLY A 225 -2.20 -24.81 -8.17
N LEU A 226 -3.11 -24.19 -8.92
CA LEU A 226 -4.33 -24.77 -9.48
C LEU A 226 -4.18 -25.11 -10.96
#